data_cfe3947af8036d5a97ba153dfce799b9
#
_entry.id   cfe3947af8036d5a97ba153dfce799b9
#
_cell.length_a   1.000
_cell.length_b   1.000
_cell.length_c   1.000
_cell.angle_alpha   90.00
_cell.angle_beta   90.00
_cell.angle_gamma   90.00
#
_symmetry.space_group_name_H-M   'P 1'
#
loop_
_entity.id
_entity.type
_entity.pdbx_description
1 polymer ?
#
loop_
_entity_poly.entity_id
_entity_poly.type
_entity_poly.pdbx_seq_one_letter_code
_entity_poly.pdbx_strand_id
1 'polypeptide(L)'
;MILKEYILHWQEVYDKNQSRPTTYAAHGYLFKNHILPRLGEIPLEELTAERVGDFLEERRRFGGHRPESPEYPGLGEHTMRHIHRLLQQCLDQAIRDGLITDNPARAFRYPKPPKISANVLTPTEVEDYLDAAQRLGYLPMFLLALTAGLRQGELIALKWS
;
A
#
# COMPACT_ATOMS: atom_id res chain seq x y z
N MET A 1 4.03 -17.62 -20.38
CA MET A 1 3.23 -17.39 -19.16
C MET A 1 2.91 -15.90 -19.07
N ILE A 2 1.63 -15.52 -18.90
CA ILE A 2 1.24 -14.12 -18.71
C ILE A 2 1.46 -13.70 -17.27
N LEU A 3 1.62 -12.38 -17.05
CA LEU A 3 1.90 -11.80 -15.72
C LEU A 3 0.83 -12.17 -14.68
N LYS A 4 -0.45 -12.24 -15.08
CA LYS A 4 -1.56 -12.61 -14.20
C LYS A 4 -1.41 -14.02 -13.63
N GLU A 5 -1.08 -14.99 -14.46
CA GLU A 5 -0.86 -16.38 -14.02
C GLU A 5 0.29 -16.46 -13.03
N TYR A 6 1.38 -15.73 -13.30
CA TYR A 6 2.53 -15.68 -12.42
C TYR A 6 2.22 -14.99 -11.09
N ILE A 7 1.52 -13.86 -11.09
CA ILE A 7 1.11 -13.15 -9.86
C ILE A 7 0.26 -14.07 -8.96
N LEU A 8 -0.71 -14.80 -9.53
CA LEU A 8 -1.53 -15.73 -8.76
C LEU A 8 -0.68 -16.85 -8.13
N HIS A 9 0.24 -17.40 -8.91
CA HIS A 9 1.21 -18.39 -8.41
C HIS A 9 2.10 -17.80 -7.30
N TRP A 10 2.66 -16.60 -7.52
CA TRP A 10 3.51 -15.91 -6.58
C TRP A 10 2.80 -15.62 -5.25
N GLN A 11 1.54 -15.20 -5.29
CA GLN A 11 0.74 -14.96 -4.10
C GLN A 11 0.53 -16.23 -3.28
N GLU A 12 0.18 -17.34 -3.89
CA GLU A 12 -0.07 -18.60 -3.16
C GLU A 12 1.21 -19.24 -2.62
N VAL A 13 2.28 -19.22 -3.39
CA VAL A 13 3.52 -19.95 -3.03
C VAL A 13 4.43 -19.11 -2.14
N TYR A 14 4.62 -17.83 -2.45
CA TYR A 14 5.60 -16.99 -1.78
C TYR A 14 4.96 -16.01 -0.79
N ASP A 15 4.01 -15.18 -1.23
CA ASP A 15 3.48 -14.08 -0.42
C ASP A 15 2.69 -14.59 0.79
N LYS A 16 1.83 -15.56 0.61
CA LYS A 16 1.01 -16.17 1.66
C LYS A 16 1.83 -16.75 2.82
N ASN A 17 3.00 -17.31 2.49
CA ASN A 17 3.87 -17.95 3.49
C ASN A 17 4.83 -16.96 4.17
N GLN A 18 5.09 -15.81 3.56
CA GLN A 18 6.06 -14.82 4.08
C GLN A 18 5.40 -13.59 4.68
N SER A 19 4.16 -13.30 4.30
CA SER A 19 3.45 -12.10 4.70
C SER A 19 2.47 -12.35 5.84
N ARG A 20 2.26 -11.33 6.68
CA ARG A 20 1.16 -11.35 7.64
C ARG A 20 -0.19 -11.33 6.88
N PRO A 21 -1.28 -11.89 7.45
CA PRO A 21 -2.58 -11.94 6.76
C PRO A 21 -3.08 -10.58 6.23
N THR A 22 -2.86 -9.51 6.99
CA THR A 22 -3.22 -8.14 6.59
C THR A 22 -2.38 -7.64 5.41
N THR A 23 -1.10 -7.98 5.37
CA THR A 23 -0.18 -7.63 4.28
C THR A 23 -0.56 -8.40 3.01
N TYR A 24 -0.78 -9.70 3.12
CA TYR A 24 -1.24 -10.55 2.02
C TYR A 24 -2.55 -10.01 1.39
N ALA A 25 -3.52 -9.66 2.24
CA ALA A 25 -4.78 -9.08 1.78
C ALA A 25 -4.56 -7.73 1.05
N ALA A 26 -3.66 -6.87 1.58
CA ALA A 26 -3.31 -5.60 0.95
C ALA A 26 -2.60 -5.81 -0.40
N HIS A 27 -1.70 -6.78 -0.51
CA HIS A 27 -1.05 -7.14 -1.77
C HIS A 27 -2.08 -7.63 -2.80
N GLY A 28 -3.01 -8.52 -2.39
CA GLY A 28 -4.09 -8.99 -3.24
C GLY A 28 -4.97 -7.85 -3.76
N TYR A 29 -5.28 -6.87 -2.91
CA TYR A 29 -6.02 -5.67 -3.30
C TYR A 29 -5.26 -4.86 -4.36
N LEU A 30 -3.96 -4.61 -4.16
CA LEU A 30 -3.16 -3.83 -5.10
C LEU A 30 -3.00 -4.55 -6.45
N PHE A 31 -2.78 -5.86 -6.46
CA PHE A 31 -2.74 -6.64 -7.68
C PHE A 31 -4.07 -6.58 -8.42
N LYS A 32 -5.17 -6.92 -7.75
CA LYS A 32 -6.49 -7.03 -8.36
C LYS A 32 -6.99 -5.70 -8.95
N ASN A 33 -6.80 -4.60 -8.22
CA ASN A 33 -7.42 -3.31 -8.58
C ASN A 33 -6.53 -2.41 -9.43
N HIS A 34 -5.20 -2.61 -9.38
CA HIS A 34 -4.29 -1.70 -10.07
C HIS A 34 -3.41 -2.39 -11.13
N ILE A 35 -2.77 -3.51 -10.80
CA ILE A 35 -1.76 -4.13 -11.67
C ILE A 35 -2.41 -5.02 -12.72
N LEU A 36 -3.23 -5.98 -12.32
CA LEU A 36 -3.81 -6.98 -13.23
C LEU A 36 -4.67 -6.39 -14.34
N PRO A 37 -5.49 -5.34 -14.12
CA PRO A 37 -6.31 -4.78 -15.17
C PRO A 37 -5.53 -4.14 -16.33
N ARG A 38 -4.24 -3.86 -16.12
CA ARG A 38 -3.38 -3.17 -17.10
C ARG A 38 -2.24 -4.01 -17.63
N LEU A 39 -1.60 -4.75 -16.75
CA LEU A 39 -0.41 -5.54 -17.08
C LEU A 39 -0.67 -7.04 -17.11
N GLY A 40 -1.81 -7.51 -16.58
CA GLY A 40 -2.06 -8.93 -16.32
C GLY A 40 -2.00 -9.83 -17.53
N GLU A 41 -2.47 -9.37 -18.68
CA GLU A 41 -2.52 -10.16 -19.92
C GLU A 41 -1.21 -10.13 -20.74
N ILE A 42 -0.20 -9.37 -20.25
CA ILE A 42 1.09 -9.25 -20.94
C ILE A 42 1.96 -10.48 -20.59
N PRO A 43 2.57 -11.15 -21.58
CA PRO A 43 3.58 -12.18 -21.31
C PRO A 43 4.76 -11.60 -20.51
N LEU A 44 5.29 -12.36 -19.55
CA LEU A 44 6.40 -11.91 -18.70
C LEU A 44 7.62 -11.47 -19.53
N GLU A 45 7.91 -12.17 -20.62
CA GLU A 45 9.04 -11.88 -21.51
C GLU A 45 8.86 -10.58 -22.32
N GLU A 46 7.61 -10.12 -22.48
CA GLU A 46 7.26 -8.89 -23.20
C GLU A 46 7.07 -7.68 -22.26
N LEU A 47 7.21 -7.88 -20.96
CA LEU A 47 7.07 -6.80 -19.98
C LEU A 47 8.34 -5.93 -19.99
N THR A 48 8.28 -4.80 -20.68
CA THR A 48 9.41 -3.85 -20.80
C THR A 48 9.35 -2.76 -19.73
N ALA A 49 10.50 -2.09 -19.50
CA ALA A 49 10.59 -0.94 -18.62
C ALA A 49 9.66 0.20 -19.05
N GLU A 50 9.49 0.40 -20.36
CA GLU A 50 8.57 1.39 -20.94
C GLU A 50 7.12 1.09 -20.54
N ARG A 51 6.64 -0.15 -20.75
CA ARG A 51 5.28 -0.56 -20.36
C ARG A 51 5.02 -0.39 -18.86
N VAL A 52 6.00 -0.70 -18.01
CA VAL A 52 5.90 -0.47 -16.57
C VAL A 52 5.86 1.01 -16.23
N GLY A 53 6.67 1.83 -16.91
CA GLY A 53 6.68 3.27 -16.77
C GLY A 53 5.33 3.91 -17.13
N ASP A 54 4.79 3.56 -18.31
CA ASP A 54 3.48 4.03 -18.79
C ASP A 54 2.35 3.64 -17.84
N PHE A 55 2.37 2.40 -17.36
CA PHE A 55 1.41 1.94 -16.35
C PHE A 55 1.48 2.79 -15.07
N LEU A 56 2.67 3.03 -14.54
CA LEU A 56 2.85 3.81 -13.32
C LEU A 56 2.40 5.26 -13.52
N GLU A 57 2.72 5.87 -14.66
CA GLU A 57 2.30 7.23 -14.97
C GLU A 57 0.78 7.33 -15.16
N GLU A 58 0.15 6.35 -15.82
CA GLU A 58 -1.30 6.28 -15.94
C GLU A 58 -1.98 6.20 -14.56
N ARG A 59 -1.47 5.33 -13.66
CA ARG A 59 -2.02 5.21 -12.31
C ARG A 59 -1.82 6.48 -11.49
N ARG A 60 -0.70 7.14 -11.65
CA ARG A 60 -0.41 8.42 -11.00
C ARG A 60 -1.41 9.50 -11.42
N ARG A 61 -1.77 9.53 -12.69
CA ARG A 61 -2.68 10.57 -13.24
C ARG A 61 -4.15 10.25 -13.04
N PHE A 62 -4.55 8.98 -13.21
CA PHE A 62 -5.95 8.59 -13.34
C PHE A 62 -6.36 7.40 -12.45
N GLY A 63 -5.46 6.92 -11.58
CA GLY A 63 -5.68 5.71 -10.80
C GLY A 63 -6.56 5.86 -9.56
N GLY A 64 -7.05 7.07 -9.25
CA GLY A 64 -7.87 7.32 -8.08
C GLY A 64 -9.24 6.62 -8.14
N HIS A 65 -9.72 6.17 -6.98
CA HIS A 65 -11.04 5.53 -6.87
C HIS A 65 -12.20 6.53 -6.69
N ARG A 66 -11.93 7.83 -6.73
CA ARG A 66 -12.93 8.89 -6.62
C ARG A 66 -12.97 9.70 -7.91
N PRO A 67 -13.67 9.20 -8.95
CA PRO A 67 -13.81 9.94 -10.20
C PRO A 67 -14.54 11.28 -10.02
N GLU A 68 -15.24 11.45 -8.89
CA GLU A 68 -16.01 12.66 -8.55
C GLU A 68 -15.16 13.76 -7.89
N SER A 69 -13.89 13.50 -7.60
CA SER A 69 -12.97 14.50 -7.05
C SER A 69 -12.00 14.99 -8.12
N PRO A 70 -12.31 16.10 -8.81
CA PRO A 70 -11.43 16.63 -9.86
C PRO A 70 -10.05 17.06 -9.36
N GLU A 71 -9.89 17.27 -8.04
CA GLU A 71 -8.61 17.66 -7.44
C GLU A 71 -7.60 16.52 -7.32
N TYR A 72 -8.06 15.24 -7.26
CA TYR A 72 -7.19 14.07 -7.05
C TYR A 72 -7.60 12.88 -7.94
N PRO A 73 -7.47 13.00 -9.26
CA PRO A 73 -7.85 11.93 -10.19
C PRO A 73 -6.91 10.72 -10.12
N GLY A 74 -5.71 10.89 -9.55
CA GLY A 74 -4.66 9.89 -9.48
C GLY A 74 -4.50 9.23 -8.12
N LEU A 75 -3.60 8.24 -8.07
CA LEU A 75 -3.21 7.61 -6.82
C LEU A 75 -2.17 8.47 -6.09
N GLY A 76 -2.32 8.53 -4.75
CA GLY A 76 -1.33 9.20 -3.90
C GLY A 76 0.05 8.52 -3.97
N GLU A 77 1.10 9.32 -3.78
CA GLU A 77 2.51 8.90 -3.85
C GLU A 77 2.83 7.65 -3.01
N HIS A 78 2.21 7.51 -1.84
CA HIS A 78 2.41 6.36 -0.97
C HIS A 78 1.89 5.07 -1.61
N THR A 79 0.67 5.09 -2.15
CA THR A 79 0.06 3.95 -2.84
C THR A 79 0.86 3.57 -4.08
N MET A 80 1.31 4.57 -4.86
CA MET A 80 2.12 4.35 -6.05
C MET A 80 3.43 3.64 -5.73
N ARG A 81 4.07 3.99 -4.61
CA ARG A 81 5.29 3.30 -4.15
C ARG A 81 5.02 1.87 -3.73
N HIS A 82 3.90 1.62 -3.07
CA HIS A 82 3.51 0.27 -2.71
C HIS A 82 3.29 -0.60 -3.94
N ILE A 83 2.56 -0.09 -4.95
CA ILE A 83 2.35 -0.78 -6.23
C ILE A 83 3.69 -1.09 -6.91
N HIS A 84 4.56 -0.09 -7.03
CA HIS A 84 5.86 -0.26 -7.66
C HIS A 84 6.74 -1.28 -6.93
N ARG A 85 6.84 -1.18 -5.59
CA ARG A 85 7.62 -2.12 -4.77
C ARG A 85 7.07 -3.54 -4.86
N LEU A 86 5.75 -3.71 -4.83
CA LEU A 86 5.11 -5.01 -4.94
C LEU A 86 5.38 -5.65 -6.29
N LEU A 87 5.27 -4.88 -7.38
CA LEU A 87 5.61 -5.35 -8.72
C LEU A 87 7.09 -5.73 -8.82
N GLN A 88 8.01 -4.92 -8.24
CA GLN A 88 9.43 -5.26 -8.20
C GLN A 88 9.69 -6.58 -7.46
N GLN A 89 9.08 -6.80 -6.30
CA GLN A 89 9.25 -8.03 -5.52
C GLN A 89 8.78 -9.26 -6.29
N CYS A 90 7.62 -9.16 -6.93
CA CYS A 90 7.06 -10.23 -7.74
C CYS A 90 7.99 -10.58 -8.92
N LEU A 91 8.46 -9.57 -9.67
CA LEU A 91 9.34 -9.77 -10.81
C LEU A 91 10.77 -10.21 -10.40
N ASP A 92 11.26 -9.78 -9.24
CA ASP A 92 12.53 -10.29 -8.69
C ASP A 92 12.44 -11.79 -8.36
N GLN A 93 11.27 -12.27 -7.96
CA GLN A 93 11.06 -13.70 -7.79
C GLN A 93 10.99 -14.42 -9.15
N ALA A 94 10.37 -13.81 -10.17
CA ALA A 94 10.35 -14.37 -11.52
C ALA A 94 11.75 -14.56 -12.12
N ILE A 95 12.72 -13.69 -11.77
CA ILE A 95 14.14 -13.88 -12.12
C ILE A 95 14.70 -15.12 -11.41
N ARG A 96 14.46 -15.25 -10.09
CA ARG A 96 14.94 -16.42 -9.32
C ARG A 96 14.34 -17.73 -9.82
N ASP A 97 13.11 -17.68 -10.30
CA ASP A 97 12.41 -18.83 -10.88
C ASP A 97 12.85 -19.11 -12.34
N GLY A 98 13.75 -18.28 -12.89
CA GLY A 98 14.30 -18.47 -14.25
C GLY A 98 13.34 -18.11 -15.39
N LEU A 99 12.26 -17.37 -15.10
CA LEU A 99 11.23 -17.02 -16.08
C LEU A 99 11.57 -15.77 -16.90
N ILE A 100 12.34 -14.85 -16.32
CA ILE A 100 12.84 -13.64 -16.97
C ILE A 100 14.29 -13.40 -16.53
N THR A 101 15.05 -12.71 -17.36
CA THR A 101 16.48 -12.42 -17.11
C THR A 101 16.70 -11.11 -16.40
N ASP A 102 15.77 -10.15 -16.53
CA ASP A 102 15.86 -8.81 -15.95
C ASP A 102 14.51 -8.37 -15.40
N ASN A 103 14.55 -7.44 -14.42
CA ASN A 103 13.34 -6.88 -13.81
C ASN A 103 13.06 -5.47 -14.37
N PRO A 104 12.09 -5.34 -15.29
CA PRO A 104 11.78 -4.06 -15.92
C PRO A 104 11.29 -3.00 -14.93
N ALA A 105 10.72 -3.39 -13.80
CA ALA A 105 10.28 -2.43 -12.79
C ALA A 105 11.45 -1.77 -12.03
N ARG A 106 12.66 -2.31 -12.08
CA ARG A 106 13.85 -1.70 -11.45
C ARG A 106 14.40 -0.50 -12.21
N ALA A 107 14.11 -0.39 -13.51
CA ALA A 107 14.51 0.76 -14.31
C ALA A 107 13.84 2.07 -13.85
N PHE A 108 12.70 1.98 -13.21
CA PHE A 108 11.95 3.13 -12.72
C PHE A 108 12.29 3.44 -11.26
N ARG A 109 12.66 4.72 -10.98
CA ARG A 109 12.94 5.19 -9.61
C ARG A 109 11.85 6.16 -9.17
N TYR A 110 11.10 5.77 -8.15
CA TYR A 110 10.14 6.68 -7.52
C TYR A 110 10.88 7.68 -6.62
N PRO A 111 10.60 8.97 -6.75
CA PRO A 111 11.19 9.98 -5.86
C PRO A 111 10.78 9.72 -4.41
N LYS A 112 11.64 10.09 -3.46
CA LYS A 112 11.28 10.01 -2.04
C LYS A 112 10.15 11.01 -1.76
N PRO A 113 9.12 10.66 -0.96
CA PRO A 113 8.10 11.62 -0.58
C PRO A 113 8.74 12.74 0.25
N PRO A 114 8.19 13.95 0.18
CA PRO A 114 8.57 14.99 1.12
C PRO A 114 8.31 14.47 2.54
N LYS A 115 9.17 14.88 3.48
CA LYS A 115 8.93 14.61 4.90
C LYS A 115 7.68 15.38 5.31
N ILE A 116 6.63 14.65 5.69
CA ILE A 116 5.45 15.26 6.30
C ILE A 116 5.81 15.49 7.76
N SER A 117 5.79 16.75 8.23
CA SER A 117 5.84 17.04 9.66
C SER A 117 4.50 16.60 10.28
N ALA A 118 4.57 15.80 11.33
CA ALA A 118 3.37 15.48 12.08
C ALA A 118 2.87 16.76 12.79
N ASN A 119 1.56 17.05 12.66
CA ASN A 119 0.93 18.04 13.51
C ASN A 119 0.84 17.47 14.92
N VAL A 120 1.49 18.13 15.87
CA VAL A 120 1.42 17.79 17.28
C VAL A 120 0.35 18.67 17.90
N LEU A 121 -0.56 18.07 18.66
CA LEU A 121 -1.59 18.80 19.39
C LEU A 121 -0.96 19.75 20.43
N THR A 122 -1.45 20.96 20.49
CA THR A 122 -1.13 21.90 21.56
C THR A 122 -1.81 21.46 22.87
N PRO A 123 -1.36 21.92 24.04
CA PRO A 123 -2.01 21.60 25.32
C PRO A 123 -3.52 21.87 25.35
N THR A 124 -3.96 22.98 24.79
CA THR A 124 -5.38 23.34 24.69
C THR A 124 -6.16 22.38 23.80
N GLU A 125 -5.59 22.00 22.65
CA GLU A 125 -6.22 21.01 21.75
C GLU A 125 -6.31 19.62 22.41
N VAL A 126 -5.36 19.27 23.28
CA VAL A 126 -5.42 18.03 24.08
C VAL A 126 -6.58 18.07 25.07
N GLU A 127 -6.83 19.20 25.75
CA GLU A 127 -7.97 19.37 26.65
C GLU A 127 -9.29 19.23 25.89
N ASP A 128 -9.46 19.94 24.78
CA ASP A 128 -10.65 19.85 23.91
C ASP A 128 -10.89 18.42 23.41
N TYR A 129 -9.81 17.72 23.04
CA TYR A 129 -9.85 16.34 22.56
C TYR A 129 -10.32 15.37 23.65
N LEU A 130 -9.82 15.51 24.89
CA LEU A 130 -10.24 14.68 26.04
C LEU A 130 -11.68 14.98 26.47
N ASP A 131 -12.10 16.23 26.44
CA ASP A 131 -13.48 16.63 26.71
C ASP A 131 -14.46 16.05 25.69
N ALA A 132 -14.10 16.06 24.42
CA ALA A 132 -14.89 15.41 23.39
C ALA A 132 -14.97 13.89 23.59
N ALA A 133 -13.85 13.26 23.94
CA ALA A 133 -13.79 11.84 24.24
C ALA A 133 -14.65 11.47 25.46
N GLN A 134 -14.68 12.31 26.48
CA GLN A 134 -15.54 12.12 27.66
C GLN A 134 -17.02 12.19 27.30
N ARG A 135 -17.42 13.20 26.52
CA ARG A 135 -18.83 13.34 26.08
C ARG A 135 -19.31 12.14 25.28
N LEU A 136 -18.42 11.50 24.52
CA LEU A 136 -18.69 10.32 23.69
C LEU A 136 -18.53 8.99 24.45
N GLY A 137 -18.12 9.00 25.73
CA GLY A 137 -17.91 7.78 26.53
C GLY A 137 -16.61 7.02 26.23
N TYR A 138 -15.67 7.62 25.53
CA TYR A 138 -14.41 6.98 25.12
C TYR A 138 -13.18 7.51 25.87
N LEU A 139 -13.34 8.32 26.90
CA LEU A 139 -12.23 8.94 27.64
C LEU A 139 -11.11 7.96 28.03
N PRO A 140 -11.38 6.75 28.63
CA PRO A 140 -10.30 5.87 29.05
C PRO A 140 -9.43 5.40 27.88
N MET A 141 -10.02 5.14 26.72
CA MET A 141 -9.32 4.71 25.53
C MET A 141 -8.42 5.82 24.98
N PHE A 142 -8.94 7.03 24.85
CA PHE A 142 -8.21 8.16 24.30
C PHE A 142 -7.14 8.69 25.27
N LEU A 143 -7.42 8.67 26.57
CA LEU A 143 -6.43 9.01 27.59
C LEU A 143 -5.26 8.02 27.57
N LEU A 144 -5.54 6.73 27.47
CA LEU A 144 -4.51 5.70 27.36
C LEU A 144 -3.70 5.84 26.06
N ALA A 145 -4.35 6.18 24.95
CA ALA A 145 -3.66 6.46 23.69
C ALA A 145 -2.65 7.61 23.83
N LEU A 146 -3.04 8.71 24.47
CA LEU A 146 -2.20 9.88 24.66
C LEU A 146 -1.05 9.62 25.65
N THR A 147 -1.33 8.95 26.77
CA THR A 147 -0.33 8.77 27.85
C THR A 147 0.64 7.63 27.58
N ALA A 148 0.17 6.51 27.02
CA ALA A 148 0.97 5.33 26.74
C ALA A 148 1.49 5.25 25.30
N GLY A 149 1.00 6.09 24.39
CA GLY A 149 1.42 6.09 22.98
C GLY A 149 1.06 4.80 22.23
N LEU A 150 0.03 4.10 22.67
CA LEU A 150 -0.40 2.83 22.06
C LEU A 150 -0.98 3.06 20.66
N ARG A 151 -0.63 2.15 19.73
CA ARG A 151 -1.27 2.15 18.41
C ARG A 151 -2.72 1.70 18.52
N GLN A 152 -3.57 2.14 17.59
CA GLN A 152 -5.00 1.78 17.56
C GLN A 152 -5.24 0.27 17.71
N GLY A 153 -4.49 -0.57 16.99
CA GLY A 153 -4.61 -2.03 17.08
C GLY A 153 -4.22 -2.60 18.44
N GLU A 154 -3.25 -2.01 19.11
CA GLU A 154 -2.81 -2.39 20.47
C GLU A 154 -3.87 -2.00 21.49
N LEU A 155 -4.45 -0.79 21.34
CA LEU A 155 -5.53 -0.31 22.18
C LEU A 155 -6.78 -1.20 22.13
N ILE A 156 -7.22 -1.58 20.90
CA ILE A 156 -8.39 -2.42 20.69
C ILE A 156 -8.15 -3.85 21.21
N ALA A 157 -6.89 -4.31 21.19
CA ALA A 157 -6.52 -5.65 21.66
C ALA A 157 -6.39 -5.76 23.20
N LEU A 158 -6.43 -4.65 23.93
CA LEU A 158 -6.38 -4.66 25.40
C LEU A 158 -7.60 -5.38 25.96
N LYS A 159 -7.33 -6.27 26.91
CA LYS A 159 -8.36 -6.97 27.68
C LYS A 159 -8.31 -6.48 29.12
N TRP A 160 -9.48 -6.25 29.70
CA TRP A 160 -9.61 -6.05 31.14
C TRP A 160 -9.63 -7.44 31.79
N SER A 161 -8.64 -7.73 32.60
CA SER A 161 -8.56 -8.96 33.40
C SER A 161 -8.99 -8.69 34.82
#